data_7e4796395b7f04372ae6530b759596c4
#
_entry.id   7e4796395b7f04372ae6530b759596c4
#
_cell.length_a   1.000
_cell.length_b   1.000
_cell.length_c   1.000
_cell.angle_alpha   90.00
_cell.angle_beta   90.00
_cell.angle_gamma   90.00
#
_symmetry.space_group_name_H-M   'P 1'
#
loop_
_entity.id
_entity.type
_entity.pdbx_description
1 polymer ?
#
loop_
_entity_poly.entity_id
_entity_poly.type
_entity_poly.pdbx_seq_one_letter_code
_entity_poly.pdbx_strand_id
1 'polypeptide(L)'
;MRITPAEEPQWNEFAQVMRENAREMDQVFMQRAQQYPTMNAVQNMQSYEQISEEHAQRVQRLVPAFQKLYDAMPDQQKRLADQVFRANAEKHMQHTAQSHRG
;
A
#
# COMPACT_ATOMS: atom_id res chain seq x y z
N MET A 1 -12.52 -11.89 3.53
CA MET A 1 -11.92 -12.68 4.64
C MET A 1 -12.58 -12.29 5.95
N ARG A 2 -12.88 -13.25 6.77
CA ARG A 2 -13.36 -13.00 8.11
C ARG A 2 -12.19 -13.17 9.08
N ILE A 3 -12.04 -12.19 9.98
CA ILE A 3 -10.99 -12.24 11.00
C ILE A 3 -11.55 -12.98 12.22
N THR A 4 -10.88 -14.08 12.59
CA THR A 4 -11.24 -14.85 13.77
C THR A 4 -10.68 -14.20 15.03
N PRO A 5 -11.21 -14.51 16.23
CA PRO A 5 -10.65 -13.96 17.47
C PRO A 5 -9.16 -14.27 17.66
N ALA A 6 -8.69 -15.41 17.15
CA ALA A 6 -7.28 -15.77 17.24
C ALA A 6 -6.40 -14.86 16.38
N GLU A 7 -6.96 -14.23 15.36
CA GLU A 7 -6.24 -13.35 14.44
C GLU A 7 -6.34 -11.88 14.82
N GLU A 8 -7.20 -11.51 15.77
CA GLU A 8 -7.43 -10.10 16.13
C GLU A 8 -6.17 -9.33 16.50
N PRO A 9 -5.24 -9.86 17.30
CA PRO A 9 -4.04 -9.08 17.62
C PRO A 9 -3.20 -8.75 16.38
N GLN A 10 -3.03 -9.70 15.47
CA GLN A 10 -2.28 -9.51 14.24
C GLN A 10 -3.01 -8.56 13.29
N TRP A 11 -4.34 -8.69 13.21
CA TRP A 11 -5.16 -7.79 12.42
C TRP A 11 -5.06 -6.35 12.93
N ASN A 12 -5.15 -6.16 14.25
CA ASN A 12 -5.06 -4.84 14.84
C ASN A 12 -3.70 -4.20 14.59
N GLU A 13 -2.62 -4.96 14.67
CA GLU A 13 -1.28 -4.48 14.36
C GLU A 13 -1.20 -4.05 12.89
N PHE A 14 -1.68 -4.88 11.98
CA PHE A 14 -1.68 -4.57 10.56
C PHE A 14 -2.52 -3.33 10.26
N ALA A 15 -3.72 -3.24 10.83
CA ALA A 15 -4.62 -2.10 10.64
C ALA A 15 -3.99 -0.81 11.16
N GLN A 16 -3.27 -0.89 12.29
CA GLN A 16 -2.58 0.28 12.84
C GLN A 16 -1.48 0.77 11.92
N VAL A 17 -0.69 -0.13 11.37
CA VAL A 17 0.37 0.24 10.40
C VAL A 17 -0.26 0.88 9.17
N MET A 18 -1.37 0.33 8.67
CA MET A 18 -2.08 0.91 7.53
C MET A 18 -2.58 2.33 7.83
N ARG A 19 -3.14 2.55 9.02
CA ARG A 19 -3.61 3.88 9.42
C ARG A 19 -2.47 4.88 9.54
N GLU A 20 -1.35 4.47 10.11
CA GLU A 20 -0.16 5.32 10.21
C GLU A 20 0.37 5.68 8.82
N ASN A 21 0.43 4.70 7.92
CA ASN A 21 0.86 4.93 6.54
C ASN A 21 -0.08 5.91 5.82
N ALA A 22 -1.39 5.74 6.00
CA ALA A 22 -2.37 6.63 5.37
C ALA A 22 -2.22 8.07 5.89
N ARG A 23 -1.99 8.23 7.18
CA ARG A 23 -1.80 9.55 7.79
C ARG A 23 -0.55 10.23 7.25
N GLU A 24 0.55 9.49 7.15
CA GLU A 24 1.81 10.01 6.60
C GLU A 24 1.64 10.39 5.12
N MET A 25 0.94 9.56 4.34
CA MET A 25 0.65 9.86 2.95
C MET A 25 -0.16 11.14 2.78
N ASP A 26 -1.18 11.32 3.62
CA ASP A 26 -1.99 12.54 3.59
C ASP A 26 -1.13 13.79 3.82
N GLN A 27 -0.22 13.73 4.78
CA GLN A 27 0.69 14.84 5.06
C GLN A 27 1.60 15.14 3.87
N VAL A 28 2.14 14.10 3.25
CA VAL A 28 3.01 14.24 2.08
C VAL A 28 2.25 14.87 0.92
N PHE A 29 1.03 14.41 0.65
CA PHE A 29 0.21 14.96 -0.43
C PHE A 29 -0.20 16.40 -0.16
N MET A 30 -0.51 16.75 1.09
CA MET A 30 -0.84 18.14 1.44
C MET A 30 0.34 19.05 1.23
N GLN A 31 1.53 18.64 1.65
CA GLN A 31 2.76 19.43 1.45
C GLN A 31 3.04 19.60 -0.04
N ARG A 32 2.89 18.54 -0.81
CA ARG A 32 3.11 18.61 -2.25
C ARG A 32 2.11 19.55 -2.93
N ALA A 33 0.83 19.49 -2.51
CA ALA A 33 -0.20 20.37 -3.06
C ALA A 33 0.11 21.85 -2.83
N GLN A 34 0.70 22.18 -1.68
CA GLN A 34 1.10 23.55 -1.39
C GLN A 34 2.29 24.00 -2.24
N GLN A 35 3.22 23.10 -2.52
CA GLN A 35 4.44 23.41 -3.27
C GLN A 35 4.26 23.32 -4.78
N TYR A 36 3.26 22.56 -5.23
CA TYR A 36 3.07 22.24 -6.64
C TYR A 36 3.03 23.47 -7.55
N PRO A 37 2.32 24.57 -7.20
CA PRO A 37 2.24 25.73 -8.09
C PRO A 37 3.59 26.42 -8.34
N THR A 38 4.56 26.23 -7.46
CA THR A 38 5.89 26.86 -7.57
C THR A 38 6.95 25.92 -8.16
N MET A 39 6.59 24.66 -8.44
CA MET A 39 7.52 23.68 -8.97
C MET A 39 7.67 23.80 -10.47
N ASN A 40 8.92 23.73 -10.95
CA ASN A 40 9.16 23.48 -12.37
C ASN A 40 9.04 21.98 -12.68
N ALA A 41 9.21 21.61 -13.96
CA ALA A 41 9.03 20.23 -14.38
C ALA A 41 10.03 19.28 -13.70
N VAL A 42 11.26 19.70 -13.53
CA VAL A 42 12.29 18.87 -12.89
C VAL A 42 11.97 18.66 -11.40
N GLN A 43 11.57 19.73 -10.71
CA GLN A 43 11.21 19.65 -9.29
C GLN A 43 9.99 18.77 -9.09
N ASN A 44 9.02 18.83 -10.00
CA ASN A 44 7.84 17.96 -9.96
C ASN A 44 8.23 16.50 -10.09
N MET A 45 9.12 16.17 -11.02
CA MET A 45 9.61 14.80 -11.20
C MET A 45 10.38 14.32 -9.97
N GLN A 46 11.22 15.17 -9.38
CA GLN A 46 11.95 14.85 -8.15
C GLN A 46 11.01 14.60 -6.98
N SER A 47 9.95 15.40 -6.86
CA SER A 47 8.92 15.21 -5.84
C SER A 47 8.22 13.87 -6.01
N TYR A 48 7.91 13.48 -7.24
CA TYR A 48 7.31 12.19 -7.54
C TYR A 48 8.23 11.04 -7.14
N GLU A 49 9.53 11.16 -7.46
CA GLU A 49 10.53 10.16 -7.05
C GLU A 49 10.56 9.98 -5.54
N GLN A 50 10.58 11.10 -4.80
CA GLN A 50 10.60 11.06 -3.34
C GLN A 50 9.35 10.39 -2.78
N ILE A 51 8.18 10.72 -3.31
CA ILE A 51 6.92 10.11 -2.89
C ILE A 51 6.92 8.62 -3.17
N SER A 52 7.45 8.20 -4.32
CA SER A 52 7.55 6.79 -4.68
C SER A 52 8.46 6.02 -3.73
N GLU A 53 9.58 6.61 -3.35
CA GLU A 53 10.50 6.00 -2.36
C GLU A 53 9.83 5.87 -0.99
N GLU A 54 9.14 6.90 -0.54
CA GLU A 54 8.42 6.87 0.73
C GLU A 54 7.31 5.82 0.71
N HIS A 55 6.60 5.71 -0.41
CA HIS A 55 5.58 4.68 -0.59
C HIS A 55 6.19 3.28 -0.48
N ALA A 56 7.32 3.04 -1.12
CA ALA A 56 8.02 1.75 -1.05
C ALA A 56 8.42 1.42 0.39
N GLN A 57 8.90 2.41 1.15
CA GLN A 57 9.24 2.22 2.56
C GLN A 57 8.02 1.86 3.40
N ARG A 58 6.87 2.47 3.12
CA ARG A 58 5.63 2.16 3.83
C ARG A 58 5.16 0.75 3.54
N VAL A 59 5.27 0.31 2.29
CA VAL A 59 4.96 -1.07 1.92
C VAL A 59 5.90 -2.03 2.63
N GLN A 60 7.19 -1.70 2.73
CA GLN A 60 8.15 -2.51 3.46
C GLN A 60 7.77 -2.68 4.93
N ARG A 61 7.22 -1.64 5.56
CA ARG A 61 6.74 -1.74 6.93
C ARG A 61 5.48 -2.60 7.06
N LEU A 62 4.64 -2.60 6.03
CA LEU A 62 3.41 -3.41 6.02
C LEU A 62 3.71 -4.90 5.90
N VAL A 63 4.74 -5.27 5.16
CA VAL A 63 5.03 -6.69 4.88
C VAL A 63 5.20 -7.51 6.14
N PRO A 64 6.02 -7.10 7.14
CA PRO A 64 6.15 -7.91 8.37
C PRO A 64 4.84 -8.04 9.14
N ALA A 65 4.05 -6.97 9.22
CA ALA A 65 2.78 -7.00 9.92
C ALA A 65 1.78 -7.90 9.21
N PHE A 66 1.75 -7.83 7.89
CA PHE A 66 0.90 -8.71 7.08
C PHE A 66 1.36 -10.16 7.18
N GLN A 67 2.67 -10.41 7.21
CA GLN A 67 3.21 -11.76 7.35
C GLN A 67 2.73 -12.42 8.64
N LYS A 68 2.73 -11.68 9.75
CA LYS A 68 2.23 -12.19 11.02
C LYS A 68 0.76 -12.55 10.94
N LEU A 69 -0.04 -11.69 10.31
CA LEU A 69 -1.46 -11.95 10.12
C LEU A 69 -1.67 -13.18 9.24
N TYR A 70 -0.95 -13.27 8.14
CA TYR A 70 -1.04 -14.39 7.21
C TYR A 70 -0.67 -15.71 7.89
N ASP A 71 0.41 -15.71 8.68
CA ASP A 71 0.85 -16.92 9.39
C ASP A 71 -0.18 -17.40 10.40
N ALA A 72 -0.98 -16.49 10.95
CA ALA A 72 -2.05 -16.83 11.90
C ALA A 72 -3.30 -17.35 11.21
N MET A 73 -3.42 -17.24 9.89
CA MET A 73 -4.60 -17.67 9.15
C MET A 73 -4.65 -19.18 8.99
N PRO A 74 -5.86 -19.80 9.07
CA PRO A 74 -6.03 -21.18 8.61
C PRO A 74 -5.76 -21.28 7.11
N ASP A 75 -5.46 -22.50 6.64
CA ASP A 75 -5.11 -22.75 5.24
C ASP A 75 -6.16 -22.23 4.26
N GLN A 76 -7.43 -22.38 4.61
CA GLN A 76 -8.53 -21.91 3.76
C GLN A 76 -8.47 -20.39 3.57
N GLN A 77 -8.21 -19.63 4.64
CA GLN A 77 -8.10 -18.18 4.55
C GLN A 77 -6.84 -17.77 3.79
N LYS A 78 -5.74 -18.49 3.96
CA LYS A 78 -4.52 -18.22 3.20
C LYS A 78 -4.76 -18.32 1.70
N ARG A 79 -5.51 -19.34 1.28
CA ARG A 79 -5.85 -19.52 -0.15
C ARG A 79 -6.70 -18.36 -0.66
N LEU A 80 -7.68 -17.92 0.14
CA LEU A 80 -8.52 -16.79 -0.24
C LEU A 80 -7.69 -15.49 -0.36
N ALA A 81 -6.80 -15.26 0.59
CA ALA A 81 -5.90 -14.10 0.54
C ALA A 81 -5.02 -14.16 -0.71
N ASP A 82 -4.45 -15.32 -1.01
CA ASP A 82 -3.63 -15.51 -2.20
C ASP A 82 -4.41 -15.18 -3.48
N GLN A 83 -5.67 -15.63 -3.56
CA GLN A 83 -6.53 -15.37 -4.72
C GLN A 83 -6.84 -13.88 -4.86
N VAL A 84 -7.16 -13.21 -3.76
CA VAL A 84 -7.49 -11.78 -3.77
C VAL A 84 -6.28 -10.96 -4.23
N PHE A 85 -5.11 -11.23 -3.69
CA PHE A 85 -3.90 -10.50 -4.07
C PHE A 85 -3.49 -10.78 -5.51
N ARG A 86 -3.68 -12.00 -5.98
CA ARG A 86 -3.41 -12.35 -7.38
C ARG A 86 -4.33 -11.57 -8.32
N ALA A 87 -5.63 -11.52 -8.00
CA ALA A 87 -6.59 -10.77 -8.80
C ALA A 87 -6.26 -9.29 -8.87
N ASN A 88 -5.85 -8.70 -7.74
CA ASN A 88 -5.45 -7.29 -7.69
C ASN A 88 -4.19 -7.04 -8.52
N ALA A 89 -3.21 -7.93 -8.45
CA ALA A 89 -1.99 -7.81 -9.23
C ALA A 89 -2.29 -7.85 -10.74
N GLU A 90 -3.18 -8.75 -11.16
CA GLU A 90 -3.61 -8.85 -12.56
C GLU A 90 -4.31 -7.58 -13.02
N LYS A 91 -5.20 -7.01 -12.20
CA LYS A 91 -5.86 -5.75 -12.52
C LYS A 91 -4.87 -4.62 -12.69
N HIS A 92 -3.88 -4.53 -11.82
CA HIS A 92 -2.83 -3.50 -11.93
C HIS A 92 -2.03 -3.64 -13.21
N MET A 93 -1.68 -4.87 -13.58
CA MET A 93 -0.95 -5.12 -14.81
C MET A 93 -1.76 -4.74 -16.04
N GLN A 94 -3.04 -5.09 -16.08
CA GLN A 94 -3.93 -4.71 -17.19
C GLN A 94 -4.11 -3.21 -17.28
N HIS A 95 -4.29 -2.54 -16.15
CA HIS A 95 -4.44 -1.09 -16.12
C HIS A 95 -3.18 -0.38 -16.62
N THR A 96 -2.02 -0.84 -16.20
CA THR A 96 -0.74 -0.29 -16.64
C THR A 96 -0.55 -0.47 -18.14
N ALA A 97 -0.88 -1.64 -18.68
CA ALA A 97 -0.79 -1.91 -20.10
C ALA A 97 -1.71 -1.01 -20.92
N GLN A 98 -2.94 -0.77 -20.43
CA GLN A 98 -3.87 0.14 -21.09
C GLN A 98 -3.38 1.58 -21.05
N SER A 99 -2.76 2.00 -19.95
CA SER A 99 -2.21 3.35 -19.83
C SER A 99 -1.11 3.63 -20.86
N HIS A 100 -0.34 2.62 -21.22
CA HIS A 100 0.75 2.78 -22.19
C HIS A 100 0.26 2.87 -23.63
N ARG A 101 -0.98 2.54 -23.88
CA ARG A 101 -1.55 2.61 -25.23
C ARG A 101 -2.15 3.99 -25.57
N GLY A 102 -2.32 4.81 -24.56
CA GLY A 102 -2.84 6.18 -24.73
C GLY A 102 -1.80 7.15 -25.22
#